data_8c1fe0e8b09b50477ff955f713a74f19
#
_entry.id   8c1fe0e8b09b50477ff955f713a74f19
#
_cell.length_a   1.000
_cell.length_b   1.000
_cell.length_c   1.000
_cell.angle_alpha   90.00
_cell.angle_beta   90.00
_cell.angle_gamma   90.00
#
_symmetry.space_group_name_H-M   'P 1'
#
loop_
_entity.id
_entity.type
_entity.pdbx_description
1 polymer ?
#
loop_
_entity_poly.entity_id
_entity_poly.type
_entity_poly.pdbx_seq_one_letter_code
_entity_poly.pdbx_strand_id
1 'polypeptide(L)'
;MNDPSARRVRFSGLGSLPGVDFRAAVAMTFDKVPGLPYLPELPARGPWVGMVGRGLGLLVGLDVELLAGEWRLGVPGIDHRRSRATWRDDVDRLEELAQGYAGAFKVSVAGPWTLAAATGVAHT
;
A
#
# COMPACT_ATOMS: atom_id res chain seq x y z
N MET A 1 -12.06 1.98 -37.49
CA MET A 1 -11.86 0.99 -36.45
C MET A 1 -11.45 1.67 -35.17
N ASN A 2 -12.22 1.54 -34.13
CA ASN A 2 -11.91 2.18 -32.86
C ASN A 2 -10.90 1.34 -32.09
N ASP A 3 -9.79 1.94 -31.74
CA ASP A 3 -8.86 1.35 -30.78
C ASP A 3 -9.55 1.32 -29.41
N PRO A 4 -9.88 0.14 -28.85
CA PRO A 4 -10.58 0.05 -27.58
C PRO A 4 -9.73 0.56 -26.40
N SER A 5 -8.41 0.70 -26.57
CA SER A 5 -7.53 1.22 -25.53
C SER A 5 -7.41 2.74 -25.53
N ALA A 6 -7.68 3.40 -26.63
CA ALA A 6 -7.28 4.79 -26.87
C ALA A 6 -8.09 5.83 -26.10
N ARG A 7 -9.29 5.53 -25.59
CA ARG A 7 -10.17 6.54 -24.95
C ARG A 7 -11.06 5.98 -23.85
N ARG A 8 -10.69 4.86 -23.26
CA ARG A 8 -11.46 4.37 -22.12
C ARG A 8 -11.11 5.15 -20.87
N VAL A 9 -12.08 5.88 -20.36
CA VAL A 9 -11.99 6.43 -19.02
C VAL A 9 -12.12 5.26 -18.05
N ARG A 10 -11.18 5.14 -17.14
CA ARG A 10 -11.22 4.17 -16.06
C ARG A 10 -11.40 4.90 -14.74
N PHE A 11 -12.22 4.32 -13.89
CA PHE A 11 -12.42 4.81 -12.53
C PHE A 11 -11.69 3.91 -11.56
N SER A 12 -11.07 4.52 -10.57
CA SER A 12 -10.34 3.80 -9.52
C SER A 12 -10.52 4.53 -8.19
N GLY A 13 -9.96 3.98 -7.13
CA GLY A 13 -9.91 4.62 -5.82
C GLY A 13 -8.52 5.11 -5.47
N LEU A 14 -8.43 5.91 -4.40
CA LEU A 14 -7.16 6.46 -3.92
C LEU A 14 -6.30 5.43 -3.17
N GLY A 15 -6.92 4.41 -2.60
CA GLY A 15 -6.21 3.33 -1.92
C GLY A 15 -6.67 3.06 -0.51
N SER A 16 -6.77 4.08 0.33
CA SER A 16 -7.16 3.90 1.74
C SER A 16 -8.63 3.61 1.90
N LEU A 17 -8.93 2.55 2.66
CA LEU A 17 -10.28 2.12 2.99
C LEU A 17 -10.38 1.90 4.50
N PRO A 18 -11.59 2.05 5.06
CA PRO A 18 -11.83 1.77 6.47
C PRO A 18 -11.83 0.26 6.76
N GLY A 19 -11.66 -0.08 8.03
CA GLY A 19 -11.76 -1.46 8.48
C GLY A 19 -10.45 -2.21 8.44
N VAL A 20 -10.54 -3.50 8.74
CA VAL A 20 -9.38 -4.39 8.90
C VAL A 20 -9.47 -5.66 8.07
N ASP A 21 -10.57 -5.87 7.36
CA ASP A 21 -10.80 -7.06 6.54
C ASP A 21 -10.28 -6.84 5.13
N PHE A 22 -9.09 -7.36 4.88
CA PHE A 22 -8.41 -7.19 3.60
C PHE A 22 -9.16 -7.89 2.45
N ARG A 23 -9.70 -9.09 2.67
CA ARG A 23 -10.45 -9.81 1.64
C ARG A 23 -11.69 -9.03 1.22
N ALA A 24 -12.43 -8.51 2.18
CA ALA A 24 -13.62 -7.70 1.91
C ALA A 24 -13.25 -6.42 1.16
N ALA A 25 -12.13 -5.80 1.54
CA ALA A 25 -11.64 -4.59 0.86
C ALA A 25 -11.27 -4.86 -0.60
N VAL A 26 -10.57 -5.95 -0.88
CA VAL A 26 -10.22 -6.34 -2.26
C VAL A 26 -11.49 -6.63 -3.05
N ALA A 27 -12.42 -7.41 -2.51
CA ALA A 27 -13.67 -7.72 -3.19
C ALA A 27 -14.44 -6.46 -3.54
N MET A 28 -14.44 -5.47 -2.66
CA MET A 28 -15.10 -4.19 -2.89
C MET A 28 -14.46 -3.43 -4.06
N THR A 29 -13.14 -3.44 -4.20
CA THR A 29 -12.49 -2.75 -5.32
C THR A 29 -12.85 -3.39 -6.67
N PHE A 30 -12.90 -4.72 -6.74
CA PHE A 30 -13.31 -5.42 -7.95
C PHE A 30 -14.78 -5.20 -8.29
N ASP A 31 -15.64 -5.05 -7.28
CA ASP A 31 -17.06 -4.81 -7.48
C ASP A 31 -17.34 -3.36 -7.89
N LYS A 32 -16.74 -2.38 -7.22
CA LYS A 32 -17.05 -0.96 -7.40
C LYS A 32 -16.26 -0.26 -8.49
N VAL A 33 -15.03 -0.70 -8.74
CA VAL A 33 -14.16 -0.10 -9.77
C VAL A 33 -13.55 -1.20 -10.65
N PRO A 34 -14.38 -2.00 -11.33
CA PRO A 34 -13.90 -3.17 -12.08
C PRO A 34 -12.99 -2.82 -13.25
N GLY A 35 -13.05 -1.58 -13.76
CA GLY A 35 -12.17 -1.13 -14.83
C GLY A 35 -10.73 -0.88 -14.39
N LEU A 36 -10.53 -0.60 -13.11
CA LEU A 36 -9.21 -0.43 -12.51
C LEU A 36 -9.27 -0.70 -11.00
N PRO A 37 -9.39 -1.97 -10.60
CA PRO A 37 -9.30 -2.31 -9.19
C PRO A 37 -7.90 -2.00 -8.66
N TYR A 38 -7.78 -1.90 -7.35
CA TYR A 38 -6.53 -1.46 -6.74
C TYR A 38 -6.21 -2.27 -5.48
N LEU A 39 -4.95 -2.25 -5.10
CA LEU A 39 -4.50 -2.81 -3.84
C LEU A 39 -4.97 -1.89 -2.71
N PRO A 40 -5.92 -2.31 -1.88
CA PRO A 40 -6.41 -1.46 -0.81
C PRO A 40 -5.36 -1.29 0.29
N GLU A 41 -5.44 -0.15 0.95
CA GLU A 41 -4.67 0.17 2.13
C GLU A 41 -5.63 0.27 3.30
N LEU A 42 -5.38 -0.47 4.35
CA LEU A 42 -6.23 -0.51 5.54
C LEU A 42 -5.46 0.02 6.76
N PRO A 43 -5.35 1.35 6.91
CA PRO A 43 -4.55 1.95 7.98
C PRO A 43 -5.07 1.64 9.39
N ALA A 44 -6.34 1.23 9.52
CA ALA A 44 -6.88 0.83 10.81
C ALA A 44 -6.21 -0.42 11.39
N ARG A 45 -5.50 -1.19 10.58
CA ARG A 45 -4.72 -2.36 11.05
C ARG A 45 -3.48 -1.97 11.85
N GLY A 46 -2.97 -0.75 11.64
CA GLY A 46 -1.81 -0.25 12.36
C GLY A 46 -0.92 0.65 11.51
N PRO A 47 0.03 1.37 12.12
CA PRO A 47 0.86 2.35 11.42
C PRO A 47 1.81 1.74 10.38
N TRP A 48 2.24 0.48 10.56
CA TRP A 48 3.13 -0.20 9.61
C TRP A 48 2.47 -0.55 8.27
N VAL A 49 1.15 -0.49 8.20
CA VAL A 49 0.38 -0.72 6.96
C VAL A 49 -0.28 0.52 6.40
N GLY A 50 -0.06 1.68 7.00
CA GLY A 50 -0.48 2.95 6.45
C GLY A 50 0.40 3.39 5.27
N MET A 51 0.06 4.50 4.68
CA MET A 51 0.74 5.02 3.48
C MET A 51 2.27 5.14 3.68
N VAL A 52 2.69 5.72 4.80
CA VAL A 52 4.11 5.93 5.09
C VAL A 52 4.81 4.59 5.39
N GLY A 53 4.23 3.77 6.25
CA GLY A 53 4.79 2.47 6.61
C GLY A 53 4.96 1.56 5.39
N ARG A 54 3.96 1.51 4.52
CA ARG A 54 4.04 0.74 3.27
C ARG A 54 5.14 1.26 2.36
N GLY A 55 5.24 2.58 2.21
CA GLY A 55 6.28 3.20 1.39
C GLY A 55 7.68 2.89 1.92
N LEU A 56 7.89 3.02 3.22
CA LEU A 56 9.16 2.68 3.87
C LEU A 56 9.49 1.20 3.75
N GLY A 57 8.47 0.33 3.82
CA GLY A 57 8.62 -1.11 3.68
C GLY A 57 9.12 -1.55 2.30
N LEU A 58 8.94 -0.73 1.26
CA LEU A 58 9.45 -1.00 -0.09
C LEU A 58 10.94 -0.69 -0.24
N LEU A 59 11.50 0.12 0.66
CA LEU A 59 12.91 0.52 0.58
C LEU A 59 13.81 -0.54 1.22
N VAL A 60 14.91 -0.85 0.56
CA VAL A 60 15.88 -1.84 1.02
C VAL A 60 17.06 -1.12 1.68
N GLY A 61 17.57 -1.69 2.77
CA GLY A 61 18.74 -1.16 3.46
C GLY A 61 18.45 0.06 4.32
N LEU A 62 17.21 0.28 4.66
CA LEU A 62 16.78 1.41 5.48
C LEU A 62 16.54 0.95 6.92
N ASP A 63 17.22 1.57 7.86
CA ASP A 63 16.95 1.39 9.29
C ASP A 63 15.90 2.40 9.73
N VAL A 64 14.72 1.92 10.05
CA VAL A 64 13.56 2.74 10.42
C VAL A 64 12.80 2.05 11.54
N GLU A 65 12.38 2.82 12.53
CA GLU A 65 11.58 2.33 13.64
C GLU A 65 10.47 3.32 13.98
N LEU A 66 9.38 2.82 14.56
CA LEU A 66 8.34 3.65 15.14
C LEU A 66 8.72 4.00 16.58
N LEU A 67 8.86 5.29 16.85
CA LEU A 67 9.13 5.82 18.18
C LEU A 67 8.02 6.81 18.53
N ALA A 68 7.28 6.53 19.59
CA ALA A 68 6.15 7.36 20.02
C ALA A 68 5.15 7.68 18.89
N GLY A 69 4.90 6.70 18.03
CA GLY A 69 3.97 6.84 16.89
C GLY A 69 4.56 7.54 15.66
N GLU A 70 5.84 7.89 15.68
CA GLU A 70 6.51 8.55 14.56
C GLU A 70 7.61 7.66 13.97
N TRP A 71 7.71 7.67 12.63
CA TRP A 71 8.80 6.97 11.94
C TRP A 71 10.10 7.75 12.06
N ARG A 72 11.15 7.08 12.53
CA ARG A 72 12.48 7.66 12.73
C ARG A 72 13.53 6.86 11.98
N LEU A 73 14.37 7.56 11.24
CA LEU A 73 15.52 6.98 10.54
C LEU A 73 16.69 6.77 11.49
N GLY A 74 17.50 5.76 11.19
CA GLY A 74 18.74 5.49 11.91
C GLY A 74 18.58 4.63 13.15
N VAL A 75 17.38 4.13 13.40
CA VAL A 75 17.12 3.21 14.51
C VAL A 75 16.84 1.82 13.96
N PRO A 76 17.73 0.84 14.13
CA PRO A 76 17.46 -0.51 13.70
C PRO A 76 16.35 -1.12 14.56
N GLY A 77 15.39 -1.78 13.91
CA GLY A 77 14.26 -2.35 14.62
C GLY A 77 13.42 -3.27 13.77
N ILE A 78 12.30 -3.68 14.35
CA ILE A 78 11.40 -4.66 13.72
C ILE A 78 10.29 -4.01 12.89
N ASP A 79 10.01 -2.72 13.07
CA ASP A 79 8.86 -2.08 12.43
C ASP A 79 9.01 -2.01 10.92
N HIS A 80 10.20 -1.74 10.42
CA HIS A 80 10.46 -1.79 8.98
C HIS A 80 10.22 -3.18 8.40
N ARG A 81 10.70 -4.23 9.09
CA ARG A 81 10.45 -5.61 8.67
C ARG A 81 8.98 -5.98 8.76
N ARG A 82 8.28 -5.46 9.76
CA ARG A 82 6.84 -5.67 9.93
C ARG A 82 6.04 -5.05 8.78
N SER A 83 6.38 -3.82 8.40
CA SER A 83 5.77 -3.15 7.24
C SER A 83 6.00 -3.95 5.96
N ARG A 84 7.21 -4.44 5.76
CA ARG A 84 7.57 -5.23 4.59
C ARG A 84 6.86 -6.58 4.56
N ALA A 85 6.77 -7.26 5.69
CA ALA A 85 6.07 -8.55 5.78
C ALA A 85 4.58 -8.39 5.50
N THR A 86 3.95 -7.37 6.05
CA THR A 86 2.53 -7.09 5.80
C THR A 86 2.28 -6.73 4.35
N TRP A 87 3.17 -5.96 3.74
CA TRP A 87 3.11 -5.66 2.31
C TRP A 87 3.13 -6.93 1.46
N ARG A 88 4.04 -7.86 1.76
CA ARG A 88 4.12 -9.14 1.05
C ARG A 88 2.86 -9.98 1.24
N ASP A 89 2.34 -10.03 2.46
CA ASP A 89 1.10 -10.76 2.74
C ASP A 89 -0.07 -10.18 1.96
N ASP A 90 -0.18 -8.87 1.89
CA ASP A 90 -1.25 -8.20 1.14
C ASP A 90 -1.14 -8.51 -0.36
N VAL A 91 0.06 -8.45 -0.92
CA VAL A 91 0.29 -8.75 -2.33
C VAL A 91 -0.02 -10.22 -2.63
N ASP A 92 0.39 -11.13 -1.77
CA ASP A 92 0.12 -12.56 -1.95
C ASP A 92 -1.39 -12.84 -1.89
N ARG A 93 -2.09 -12.23 -0.97
CA ARG A 93 -3.55 -12.35 -0.87
C ARG A 93 -4.26 -11.75 -2.07
N LEU A 94 -3.78 -10.61 -2.54
CA LEU A 94 -4.32 -9.98 -3.73
C LEU A 94 -4.14 -10.91 -4.95
N GLU A 95 -2.97 -11.47 -5.12
CA GLU A 95 -2.69 -12.40 -6.20
C GLU A 95 -3.62 -13.61 -6.15
N GLU A 96 -3.84 -14.16 -4.97
CA GLU A 96 -4.78 -15.26 -4.76
C GLU A 96 -6.22 -14.85 -5.12
N LEU A 97 -6.67 -13.70 -4.65
CA LEU A 97 -8.02 -13.21 -4.87
C LEU A 97 -8.26 -12.75 -6.32
N ALA A 98 -7.21 -12.35 -7.01
CA ALA A 98 -7.28 -11.87 -8.39
C ALA A 98 -7.10 -12.97 -9.44
N GLN A 99 -7.12 -14.23 -9.05
CA GLN A 99 -7.01 -15.35 -9.98
C GLN A 99 -8.07 -15.24 -11.07
N GLY A 100 -7.62 -15.36 -12.32
CA GLY A 100 -8.50 -15.23 -13.48
C GLY A 100 -8.75 -13.79 -13.94
N TYR A 101 -8.29 -12.80 -13.20
CA TYR A 101 -8.38 -11.41 -13.64
C TYR A 101 -7.20 -11.07 -14.55
N ALA A 102 -7.51 -10.57 -15.76
CA ALA A 102 -6.51 -10.26 -16.79
C ALA A 102 -6.40 -8.77 -17.11
N GLY A 103 -7.13 -7.91 -16.39
CA GLY A 103 -7.16 -6.48 -16.65
C GLY A 103 -6.04 -5.71 -15.95
N ALA A 104 -6.10 -4.38 -16.07
CA ALA A 104 -5.18 -3.48 -15.38
C ALA A 104 -5.47 -3.42 -13.89
N PHE A 105 -4.45 -3.15 -13.12
CA PHE A 105 -4.51 -3.08 -11.67
C PHE A 105 -3.66 -1.92 -11.16
N LYS A 106 -4.12 -1.22 -10.14
CA LYS A 106 -3.45 -0.04 -9.61
C LYS A 106 -2.85 -0.33 -8.23
N VAL A 107 -1.61 0.09 -8.05
CA VAL A 107 -0.95 0.12 -6.73
C VAL A 107 -0.48 1.55 -6.47
N SER A 108 -0.92 2.12 -5.36
CA SER A 108 -0.49 3.46 -4.96
C SER A 108 0.65 3.36 -3.95
N VAL A 109 1.66 4.19 -4.15
CA VAL A 109 2.81 4.28 -3.22
C VAL A 109 3.09 5.74 -2.91
N ALA A 110 3.55 6.00 -1.68
CA ALA A 110 3.97 7.33 -1.29
C ALA A 110 5.25 7.72 -2.03
N GLY A 111 5.30 8.93 -2.54
CA GLY A 111 6.48 9.46 -3.19
C GLY A 111 7.59 9.84 -2.21
N PRO A 112 8.82 10.11 -2.71
CA PRO A 112 9.97 10.39 -1.84
C PRO A 112 9.79 11.64 -0.98
N TRP A 113 9.11 12.67 -1.48
CA TRP A 113 8.82 13.87 -0.71
C TRP A 113 7.94 13.58 0.50
N THR A 114 6.89 12.79 0.29
CA THR A 114 5.98 12.39 1.37
C THR A 114 6.72 11.57 2.42
N LEU A 115 7.53 10.62 2.00
CA LEU A 115 8.30 9.79 2.92
C LEU A 115 9.33 10.61 3.70
N ALA A 116 10.03 11.52 3.04
CA ALA A 116 11.00 12.39 3.69
C ALA A 116 10.33 13.32 4.71
N ALA A 117 9.18 13.88 4.37
CA ALA A 117 8.43 14.76 5.26
C ALA A 117 7.85 14.03 6.47
N ALA A 118 7.49 12.75 6.31
CA ALA A 118 6.85 11.96 7.35
C ALA A 118 7.84 11.22 8.26
N THR A 119 9.13 11.25 7.95
CA THR A 119 10.17 10.57 8.75
C THR A 119 11.08 11.59 9.40
N GLY A 120 11.39 11.37 10.67
CA GLY A 120 12.40 12.14 11.38
C GLY A 120 13.70 11.37 11.50
N VAL A 121 14.76 12.06 11.90
CA VAL A 121 16.03 11.46 12.25
C VAL A 121 16.04 11.21 13.76
N ALA A 122 16.45 10.02 14.18
CA ALA A 122 16.62 9.74 15.59
C ALA A 122 17.77 10.59 16.14
N HIS A 123 17.51 11.27 17.24
CA HIS A 123 18.55 12.01 17.97
C HIS A 123 19.13 11.10 19.04
N THR A 124 20.42 11.03 19.06
CA THR A 124 21.16 10.34 20.13
C THR A 124 21.27 11.24 21.35
#